data_f430f92ac3b45aa07b2bfa2aeea98388
#
_entry.id   f430f92ac3b45aa07b2bfa2aeea98388
#
_cell.length_a   1.000
_cell.length_b   1.000
_cell.length_c   1.000
_cell.angle_alpha   90.00
_cell.angle_beta   90.00
_cell.angle_gamma   90.00
#
_symmetry.space_group_name_H-M   'P 1'
#
loop_
_entity.id
_entity.type
_entity.pdbx_description
1 polymer ?
#
loop_
_entity_poly.entity_id
_entity_poly.type
_entity_poly.pdbx_seq_one_letter_code
_entity_poly.pdbx_strand_id
1 'polypeptide(L)'
;MTEGKPARFGLAEFRSFIERRPWSVLSWSTGLTALAFIVFYGLQATTNPQVGIQFVQSEWPDPSIFPYFYAKPITWFAYFSFVYWAAGLESNKAHFLRLSPRVRNMLFLGTALVAFASFYEIFYNFMVWLALEVLTTNCLPFPCNPDKVASIFDLKSPLNLVFATKIVTTAFGLSMYSLWFLHRVDVETERRNQTATTLDRDVKASLASPSRKRIEIEAGLAAQQPIDPTIDKT
;
A
#
# COMPACT_ATOMS: atom_id res chain seq x y z
N MET A 1 -12.70 -34.43 34.14
CA MET A 1 -12.37 -33.00 34.13
C MET A 1 -10.90 -32.87 33.76
N THR A 2 -10.63 -32.61 32.49
CA THR A 2 -9.26 -32.40 31.98
C THR A 2 -8.93 -30.91 32.10
N GLU A 3 -8.10 -30.55 33.05
CA GLU A 3 -7.56 -29.19 33.18
C GLU A 3 -6.76 -28.85 31.90
N GLY A 4 -7.35 -27.99 31.05
CA GLY A 4 -6.67 -27.39 29.92
C GLY A 4 -5.56 -26.46 30.44
N LYS A 5 -4.29 -26.88 30.36
CA LYS A 5 -3.14 -26.02 30.61
C LYS A 5 -3.27 -24.78 29.71
N PRO A 6 -3.21 -23.55 30.27
CA PRO A 6 -3.19 -22.33 29.46
C PRO A 6 -1.95 -22.39 28.54
N ALA A 7 -2.18 -22.31 27.27
CA ALA A 7 -1.10 -22.23 26.27
C ALA A 7 -0.25 -20.98 26.58
N ARG A 8 0.91 -21.17 27.17
CA ARG A 8 1.91 -20.11 27.37
C ARG A 8 2.49 -19.84 25.97
N PHE A 9 1.99 -18.81 25.33
CA PHE A 9 2.62 -18.25 24.11
C PHE A 9 4.06 -17.85 24.50
N GLY A 10 5.03 -18.68 24.12
CA GLY A 10 6.44 -18.44 24.43
C GLY A 10 6.99 -17.29 23.59
N LEU A 11 7.90 -16.49 24.13
CA LEU A 11 8.62 -15.44 23.41
C LEU A 11 9.22 -15.94 22.09
N ALA A 12 9.64 -17.20 22.03
CA ALA A 12 10.17 -17.85 20.83
C ALA A 12 9.11 -18.01 19.72
N GLU A 13 7.86 -18.36 20.08
CA GLU A 13 6.75 -18.48 19.12
C GLU A 13 6.34 -17.10 18.59
N PHE A 14 6.29 -16.09 19.46
CA PHE A 14 6.03 -14.70 19.06
C PHE A 14 7.09 -14.18 18.12
N ARG A 15 8.37 -14.42 18.39
CA ARG A 15 9.46 -14.05 17.49
C ARG A 15 9.34 -14.74 16.12
N SER A 16 9.06 -16.04 16.09
CA SER A 16 8.88 -16.78 14.84
C SER A 16 7.65 -16.29 14.05
N PHE A 17 6.59 -15.84 14.71
CA PHE A 17 5.43 -15.24 14.06
C PHE A 17 5.78 -13.90 13.41
N ILE A 18 6.53 -13.03 14.09
CA ILE A 18 6.99 -11.74 13.53
C ILE A 18 7.87 -11.98 12.30
N GLU A 19 8.82 -12.91 12.38
CA GLU A 19 9.74 -13.24 11.28
C GLU A 19 9.00 -13.79 10.04
N ARG A 20 7.91 -14.53 10.25
CA ARG A 20 7.11 -15.10 9.15
C ARG A 20 6.16 -14.12 8.49
N ARG A 21 5.66 -13.11 9.21
CA ARG A 21 4.65 -12.16 8.72
C ARG A 21 4.94 -10.72 9.16
N PRO A 22 6.09 -10.16 8.80
CA PRO A 22 6.50 -8.83 9.28
C PRO A 22 5.51 -7.72 8.85
N TRP A 23 5.01 -7.78 7.64
CA TRP A 23 4.05 -6.80 7.14
C TRP A 23 2.70 -6.82 7.87
N SER A 24 2.20 -8.00 8.24
CA SER A 24 0.96 -8.11 9.01
C SER A 24 1.14 -7.54 10.41
N VAL A 25 2.26 -7.83 11.07
CA VAL A 25 2.55 -7.29 12.41
C VAL A 25 2.68 -5.78 12.35
N LEU A 26 3.40 -5.24 11.37
CA LEU A 26 3.55 -3.81 11.17
C LEU A 26 2.20 -3.13 10.92
N SER A 27 1.36 -3.71 10.05
CA SER A 27 0.02 -3.20 9.78
C SER A 27 -0.83 -3.17 11.05
N TRP A 28 -0.92 -4.26 11.80
CA TRP A 28 -1.73 -4.29 13.01
C TRP A 28 -1.23 -3.32 14.08
N SER A 29 0.07 -3.25 14.33
CA SER A 29 0.63 -2.35 15.35
C SER A 29 0.38 -0.87 15.01
N THR A 30 0.64 -0.48 13.76
CA THR A 30 0.42 0.91 13.32
C THR A 30 -1.07 1.26 13.21
N GLY A 31 -1.91 0.30 12.80
CA GLY A 31 -3.36 0.47 12.78
C GLY A 31 -3.96 0.67 14.16
N LEU A 32 -3.52 -0.12 15.15
CA LEU A 32 -3.94 0.06 16.54
C LEU A 32 -3.46 1.41 17.10
N THR A 33 -2.25 1.84 16.75
CA THR A 33 -1.75 3.16 17.15
C THR A 33 -2.58 4.29 16.51
N ALA A 34 -2.88 4.21 15.21
CA ALA A 34 -3.74 5.19 14.54
C ALA A 34 -5.15 5.21 15.15
N LEU A 35 -5.72 4.05 15.47
CA LEU A 35 -7.01 3.95 16.15
C LEU A 35 -6.97 4.59 17.54
N ALA A 36 -5.89 4.39 18.30
CA ALA A 36 -5.70 5.03 19.60
C ALA A 36 -5.73 6.56 19.50
N PHE A 37 -5.13 7.15 18.45
CA PHE A 37 -5.23 8.59 18.19
C PHE A 37 -6.67 9.03 17.93
N ILE A 38 -7.45 8.27 17.12
CA ILE A 38 -8.87 8.58 16.87
C ILE A 38 -9.68 8.51 18.15
N VAL A 39 -9.49 7.45 18.94
CA VAL A 39 -10.23 7.27 20.19
C VAL A 39 -9.88 8.36 21.20
N PHE A 40 -8.58 8.62 21.40
CA PHE A 40 -8.11 9.59 22.39
C PHE A 40 -8.51 11.03 22.03
N TYR A 41 -8.23 11.47 20.81
CA TYR A 41 -8.53 12.85 20.40
C TYR A 41 -9.93 13.01 19.84
N GLY A 42 -10.42 12.07 19.03
CA GLY A 42 -11.72 12.16 18.36
C GLY A 42 -12.88 12.09 19.33
N LEU A 43 -12.93 11.08 20.21
CA LEU A 43 -14.01 10.97 21.19
C LEU A 43 -14.00 12.11 22.20
N GLN A 44 -12.83 12.55 22.64
CA GLN A 44 -12.76 13.69 23.57
C GLN A 44 -13.14 15.02 22.90
N ALA A 45 -12.82 15.21 21.63
CA ALA A 45 -13.16 16.42 20.89
C ALA A 45 -14.70 16.61 20.73
N THR A 46 -15.48 15.53 20.81
CA THR A 46 -16.97 15.64 20.80
C THR A 46 -17.52 16.35 22.02
N THR A 47 -16.86 16.22 23.15
CA THR A 47 -17.26 16.84 24.43
C THR A 47 -16.45 18.08 24.77
N ASN A 48 -15.22 18.17 24.31
CA ASN A 48 -14.30 19.28 24.55
C ASN A 48 -13.61 19.72 23.25
N PRO A 49 -14.04 20.78 22.58
CA PRO A 49 -13.44 21.28 21.35
C PRO A 49 -11.96 21.64 21.48
N GLN A 50 -11.46 21.98 22.69
CA GLN A 50 -10.05 22.29 22.93
C GLN A 50 -9.13 21.09 22.64
N VAL A 51 -9.62 19.88 22.85
CA VAL A 51 -8.85 18.66 22.50
C VAL A 51 -8.66 18.52 20.99
N GLY A 52 -9.66 18.91 20.19
CA GLY A 52 -9.53 18.98 18.73
C GLY A 52 -8.47 20.00 18.29
N ILE A 53 -8.41 21.16 18.96
CA ILE A 53 -7.37 22.17 18.72
C ILE A 53 -5.98 21.62 19.09
N GLN A 54 -5.86 20.95 20.23
CA GLN A 54 -4.60 20.32 20.65
C GLN A 54 -4.13 19.26 19.65
N PHE A 55 -5.03 18.48 19.08
CA PHE A 55 -4.67 17.49 18.07
C PHE A 55 -3.95 18.10 16.85
N VAL A 56 -4.33 19.31 16.48
CA VAL A 56 -3.78 20.03 15.32
C VAL A 56 -2.58 20.92 15.68
N GLN A 57 -2.55 21.49 16.86
CA GLN A 57 -1.59 22.53 17.24
C GLN A 57 -0.51 22.07 18.21
N SER A 58 -0.82 21.16 19.14
CA SER A 58 0.18 20.76 20.15
C SER A 58 1.39 20.07 19.49
N GLU A 59 2.52 20.16 20.14
CA GLU A 59 3.76 19.47 19.74
C GLU A 59 3.93 18.22 20.60
N TRP A 60 4.22 17.10 19.96
CA TRP A 60 4.38 15.83 20.64
C TRP A 60 5.40 14.94 19.91
N PRO A 61 6.36 14.30 20.59
CA PRO A 61 6.68 14.46 22.01
C PRO A 61 7.21 15.88 22.32
N ASP A 62 7.30 16.21 23.61
CA ASP A 62 7.74 17.53 24.06
C ASP A 62 9.12 17.86 23.46
N PRO A 63 9.28 19.03 22.76
CA PRO A 63 10.54 19.44 22.14
C PRO A 63 11.71 19.57 23.12
N SER A 64 11.43 19.83 24.40
CA SER A 64 12.47 19.88 25.44
C SER A 64 13.13 18.53 25.72
N ILE A 65 12.40 17.43 25.49
CA ILE A 65 12.87 16.06 25.68
C ILE A 65 13.48 15.53 24.38
N PHE A 66 12.85 15.84 23.22
CA PHE A 66 13.27 15.38 21.89
C PHE A 66 13.39 16.56 20.91
N PRO A 67 14.46 17.35 20.98
CA PRO A 67 14.57 18.63 20.26
C PRO A 67 14.55 18.52 18.73
N TYR A 68 14.80 17.33 18.18
CA TYR A 68 14.81 17.08 16.73
C TYR A 68 13.69 16.14 16.25
N PHE A 69 12.85 15.66 17.16
CA PHE A 69 11.89 14.58 16.85
C PHE A 69 10.50 14.88 17.41
N TYR A 70 9.96 16.03 17.04
CA TYR A 70 8.60 16.40 17.44
C TYR A 70 7.74 16.68 16.21
N ALA A 71 6.49 16.30 16.31
CA ALA A 71 5.48 16.59 15.29
C ALA A 71 4.10 16.72 15.95
N LYS A 72 3.20 17.38 15.24
CA LYS A 72 1.83 17.52 15.72
C LYS A 72 1.12 16.15 15.75
N PRO A 73 0.25 15.87 16.73
CA PRO A 73 -0.45 14.58 16.83
C PRO A 73 -1.14 14.14 15.53
N ILE A 74 -1.75 15.08 14.80
CA ILE A 74 -2.35 14.80 13.48
C ILE A 74 -1.30 14.31 12.46
N THR A 75 -0.05 14.75 12.55
CA THR A 75 1.02 14.28 11.66
C THR A 75 1.43 12.85 12.00
N TRP A 76 1.50 12.51 13.29
CA TRP A 76 1.72 11.14 13.74
C TRP A 76 0.58 10.22 13.32
N PHE A 77 -0.67 10.67 13.49
CA PHE A 77 -1.83 9.94 13.01
C PHE A 77 -1.77 9.66 11.51
N ALA A 78 -1.43 10.68 10.70
CA ALA A 78 -1.25 10.55 9.26
C ALA A 78 -0.15 9.54 8.90
N TYR A 79 0.99 9.61 9.60
CA TYR A 79 2.11 8.69 9.42
C TYR A 79 1.72 7.23 9.74
N PHE A 80 1.12 6.98 10.91
CA PHE A 80 0.70 5.64 11.29
C PHE A 80 -0.40 5.09 10.36
N SER A 81 -1.31 5.93 9.90
CA SER A 81 -2.34 5.56 8.92
C SER A 81 -1.70 5.17 7.58
N PHE A 82 -0.68 5.91 7.13
CA PHE A 82 0.06 5.58 5.91
C PHE A 82 0.79 4.24 6.03
N VAL A 83 1.53 4.03 7.12
CA VAL A 83 2.26 2.77 7.34
C VAL A 83 1.30 1.59 7.49
N TYR A 84 0.18 1.76 8.21
CA TYR A 84 -0.88 0.76 8.32
C TYR A 84 -1.39 0.33 6.94
N TRP A 85 -1.72 1.30 6.09
CA TRP A 85 -2.25 1.05 4.76
C TRP A 85 -1.22 0.35 3.86
N ALA A 86 0.01 0.88 3.80
CA ALA A 86 1.08 0.32 2.99
C ALA A 86 1.43 -1.12 3.39
N ALA A 87 1.60 -1.35 4.70
CA ALA A 87 1.86 -2.69 5.23
C ALA A 87 0.67 -3.64 5.04
N GLY A 88 -0.56 -3.13 5.11
CA GLY A 88 -1.78 -3.88 4.81
C GLY A 88 -1.84 -4.36 3.36
N LEU A 89 -1.52 -3.50 2.40
CA LEU A 89 -1.44 -3.85 0.99
C LEU A 89 -0.36 -4.91 0.74
N GLU A 90 0.85 -4.74 1.29
CA GLU A 90 1.94 -5.71 1.13
C GLU A 90 1.60 -7.07 1.80
N SER A 91 0.96 -7.05 2.96
CA SER A 91 0.48 -8.27 3.65
C SER A 91 -0.53 -9.05 2.81
N ASN A 92 -1.38 -8.36 2.05
CA ASN A 92 -2.43 -8.96 1.23
C ASN A 92 -2.04 -9.12 -0.25
N LYS A 93 -0.78 -8.92 -0.60
CA LYS A 93 -0.29 -8.97 -1.99
C LYS A 93 -0.72 -10.25 -2.73
N ALA A 94 -0.68 -11.41 -2.07
CA ALA A 94 -1.10 -12.68 -2.65
C ALA A 94 -2.59 -12.70 -3.06
N HIS A 95 -3.44 -11.97 -2.33
CA HIS A 95 -4.85 -11.80 -2.68
C HIS A 95 -5.00 -10.94 -3.95
N PHE A 96 -4.28 -9.82 -4.03
CA PHE A 96 -4.31 -8.93 -5.19
C PHE A 96 -3.81 -9.61 -6.48
N LEU A 97 -2.81 -10.48 -6.38
CA LEU A 97 -2.32 -11.28 -7.51
C LEU A 97 -3.37 -12.26 -8.08
N ARG A 98 -4.36 -12.67 -7.25
CA ARG A 98 -5.45 -13.58 -7.66
C ARG A 98 -6.67 -12.85 -8.23
N LEU A 99 -6.74 -11.52 -8.08
CA LEU A 99 -7.85 -10.74 -8.61
C LEU A 99 -7.88 -10.77 -10.14
N SER A 100 -9.08 -10.76 -10.70
CA SER A 100 -9.23 -10.66 -12.14
C SER A 100 -8.69 -9.30 -12.66
N PRO A 101 -8.19 -9.25 -13.90
CA PRO A 101 -7.69 -8.00 -14.48
C PRO A 101 -8.72 -6.86 -14.47
N ARG A 102 -10.01 -7.20 -14.66
CA ARG A 102 -11.10 -6.21 -14.62
C ARG A 102 -11.21 -5.54 -13.24
N VAL A 103 -11.16 -6.32 -12.17
CA VAL A 103 -11.25 -5.80 -10.80
C VAL A 103 -10.02 -4.93 -10.48
N ARG A 104 -8.82 -5.36 -10.89
CA ARG A 104 -7.60 -4.58 -10.68
C ARG A 104 -7.65 -3.25 -11.42
N ASN A 105 -8.13 -3.22 -12.67
CA ASN A 105 -8.30 -2.00 -13.43
C ASN A 105 -9.33 -1.05 -12.80
N MET A 106 -10.44 -1.58 -12.26
CA MET A 106 -11.41 -0.77 -11.51
C MET A 106 -10.80 -0.17 -10.24
N LEU A 107 -10.02 -0.97 -9.48
CA LEU A 107 -9.32 -0.47 -8.30
C LEU A 107 -8.28 0.60 -8.68
N PHE A 108 -7.53 0.39 -9.76
CA PHE A 108 -6.57 1.36 -10.26
C PHE A 108 -7.26 2.67 -10.64
N LEU A 109 -8.35 2.60 -11.41
CA LEU A 109 -9.11 3.80 -11.82
C LEU A 109 -9.71 4.52 -10.60
N GLY A 110 -10.34 3.79 -9.67
CA GLY A 110 -10.89 4.38 -8.44
C GLY A 110 -9.82 5.06 -7.60
N THR A 111 -8.67 4.42 -7.45
CA THR A 111 -7.54 5.00 -6.71
C THR A 111 -6.95 6.22 -7.42
N ALA A 112 -6.89 6.21 -8.77
CA ALA A 112 -6.44 7.35 -9.56
C ALA A 112 -7.39 8.55 -9.43
N LEU A 113 -8.71 8.31 -9.40
CA LEU A 113 -9.70 9.36 -9.16
C LEU A 113 -9.55 9.98 -7.77
N VAL A 114 -9.33 9.15 -6.73
CA VAL A 114 -9.09 9.66 -5.37
C VAL A 114 -7.78 10.46 -5.32
N ALA A 115 -6.72 10.00 -5.98
CA ALA A 115 -5.45 10.72 -6.05
C ALA A 115 -5.62 12.07 -6.73
N PHE A 116 -6.33 12.12 -7.84
CA PHE A 116 -6.61 13.36 -8.57
C PHE A 116 -7.46 14.34 -7.75
N ALA A 117 -8.55 13.87 -7.14
CA ALA A 117 -9.38 14.69 -6.27
C ALA A 117 -8.60 15.24 -5.08
N SER A 118 -7.78 14.40 -4.43
CA SER A 118 -6.94 14.82 -3.32
C SER A 118 -5.87 15.84 -3.76
N PHE A 119 -5.27 15.66 -4.93
CA PHE A 119 -4.33 16.63 -5.49
C PHE A 119 -4.98 17.99 -5.76
N TYR A 120 -6.19 17.98 -6.35
CA TYR A 120 -6.96 19.19 -6.57
C TYR A 120 -7.26 19.93 -5.25
N GLU A 121 -7.70 19.23 -4.23
CA GLU A 121 -7.97 19.80 -2.90
C GLU A 121 -6.70 20.34 -2.21
N ILE A 122 -5.56 19.66 -2.35
CA ILE A 122 -4.28 20.19 -1.85
C ILE A 122 -3.96 21.52 -2.52
N PHE A 123 -4.10 21.57 -3.84
CA PHE A 123 -3.84 22.79 -4.60
C PHE A 123 -4.79 23.92 -4.22
N TYR A 124 -6.09 23.62 -4.09
CA TYR A 124 -7.10 24.56 -3.63
C TYR A 124 -6.76 25.11 -2.24
N ASN A 125 -6.49 24.24 -1.29
CA ASN A 125 -6.12 24.64 0.08
C ASN A 125 -4.85 25.50 0.11
N PHE A 126 -3.87 25.19 -0.74
CA PHE A 126 -2.66 25.99 -0.87
C PHE A 126 -2.96 27.41 -1.40
N MET A 127 -3.84 27.53 -2.39
CA MET A 127 -4.26 28.84 -2.91
C MET A 127 -5.03 29.65 -1.87
N VAL A 128 -5.88 29.00 -1.07
CA VAL A 128 -6.57 29.65 0.06
C VAL A 128 -5.58 30.12 1.12
N TRP A 129 -4.57 29.32 1.43
CA TRP A 129 -3.48 29.72 2.34
C TRP A 129 -2.74 30.96 1.85
N LEU A 130 -2.35 31.00 0.58
CA LEU A 130 -1.69 32.16 0.00
C LEU A 130 -2.58 33.42 0.07
N ALA A 131 -3.87 33.28 -0.24
CA ALA A 131 -4.82 34.38 -0.16
C ALA A 131 -4.98 34.88 1.28
N LEU A 132 -5.07 33.99 2.27
CA LEU A 132 -5.12 34.36 3.69
C LEU A 132 -3.85 35.10 4.13
N GLU A 133 -2.67 34.65 3.72
CA GLU A 133 -1.40 35.30 4.02
C GLU A 133 -1.35 36.70 3.46
N VAL A 134 -1.69 36.89 2.18
CA VAL A 134 -1.73 38.20 1.52
C VAL A 134 -2.73 39.14 2.20
N LEU A 135 -3.92 38.65 2.53
CA LEU A 135 -4.95 39.48 3.17
C LEU A 135 -4.56 39.86 4.60
N THR A 136 -3.94 38.96 5.36
CA THR A 136 -3.52 39.26 6.75
C THR A 136 -2.33 40.23 6.81
N THR A 137 -1.44 40.17 5.83
CA THR A 137 -0.26 41.06 5.78
C THR A 137 -0.57 42.45 5.24
N ASN A 138 -1.59 42.61 4.38
CA ASN A 138 -1.89 43.87 3.71
C ASN A 138 -3.11 44.62 4.26
N CYS A 139 -3.72 44.15 5.35
CA CYS A 139 -4.89 44.87 5.88
C CYS A 139 -4.53 46.00 6.84
N LEU A 140 -5.37 47.05 6.85
CA LEU A 140 -5.29 48.19 7.75
C LEU A 140 -6.56 48.31 8.61
N PRO A 141 -6.46 48.55 9.93
CA PRO A 141 -5.22 48.64 10.72
C PRO A 141 -4.60 47.30 11.05
N PHE A 142 -3.29 47.25 11.05
CA PHE A 142 -2.53 46.03 11.41
C PHE A 142 -2.43 45.86 12.94
N PRO A 143 -2.51 44.63 13.55
CA PRO A 143 -2.67 43.36 12.89
C PRO A 143 -4.14 43.03 12.63
N CYS A 144 -4.40 42.34 11.50
CA CYS A 144 -5.72 41.82 11.19
C CYS A 144 -6.10 40.61 12.05
N ASN A 145 -7.39 40.55 12.39
CA ASN A 145 -7.92 39.32 12.99
C ASN A 145 -8.00 38.23 11.92
N PRO A 146 -7.22 37.14 12.03
CA PRO A 146 -7.21 36.06 11.05
C PRO A 146 -8.58 35.36 10.90
N ASP A 147 -9.39 35.35 11.94
CA ASP A 147 -10.75 34.77 11.90
C ASP A 147 -11.69 35.59 11.01
N LYS A 148 -11.55 36.91 11.00
CA LYS A 148 -12.32 37.77 10.07
C LYS A 148 -11.91 37.53 8.63
N VAL A 149 -10.63 37.34 8.37
CA VAL A 149 -10.11 37.05 7.02
C VAL A 149 -10.57 35.65 6.60
N ALA A 150 -10.50 34.68 7.48
CA ALA A 150 -10.97 33.31 7.22
C ALA A 150 -12.47 33.25 6.87
N SER A 151 -13.31 34.12 7.45
CA SER A 151 -14.75 34.18 7.15
C SER A 151 -15.06 34.58 5.69
N ILE A 152 -14.15 35.27 5.00
CA ILE A 152 -14.28 35.62 3.58
C ILE A 152 -14.30 34.36 2.70
N PHE A 153 -13.64 33.30 3.15
CA PHE A 153 -13.59 32.00 2.47
C PHE A 153 -14.58 30.99 3.06
N ASP A 154 -15.57 31.45 3.84
CA ASP A 154 -16.53 30.60 4.54
C ASP A 154 -15.86 29.58 5.49
N LEU A 155 -14.68 29.90 5.96
CA LEU A 155 -13.94 29.09 6.93
C LEU A 155 -14.32 29.49 8.34
N LYS A 156 -14.75 28.50 9.13
CA LYS A 156 -15.07 28.74 10.55
C LYS A 156 -13.80 29.08 11.37
N SER A 157 -12.66 28.58 10.94
CA SER A 157 -11.35 28.85 11.56
C SER A 157 -10.23 28.47 10.60
N PRO A 158 -9.08 29.19 10.58
CA PRO A 158 -7.88 28.78 9.84
C PRO A 158 -7.38 27.36 10.20
N LEU A 159 -7.67 26.89 11.42
CA LEU A 159 -7.32 25.54 11.87
C LEU A 159 -8.03 24.45 11.08
N ASN A 160 -9.25 24.71 10.61
CA ASN A 160 -9.99 23.76 9.75
C ASN A 160 -9.24 23.54 8.43
N LEU A 161 -8.62 24.58 7.87
CA LEU A 161 -7.82 24.48 6.66
C LEU A 161 -6.56 23.65 6.89
N VAL A 162 -5.86 23.84 8.04
CA VAL A 162 -4.69 23.02 8.41
C VAL A 162 -5.09 21.55 8.55
N PHE A 163 -6.19 21.29 9.24
CA PHE A 163 -6.71 19.92 9.41
C PHE A 163 -7.07 19.29 8.07
N ALA A 164 -7.86 19.97 7.25
CA ALA A 164 -8.26 19.51 5.93
C ALA A 164 -7.04 19.20 5.05
N THR A 165 -6.08 20.12 5.00
CA THR A 165 -4.84 19.94 4.21
C THR A 165 -4.06 18.69 4.65
N LYS A 166 -3.94 18.42 5.97
CA LYS A 166 -3.27 17.23 6.48
C LYS A 166 -3.99 15.93 6.06
N ILE A 167 -5.30 15.90 6.19
CA ILE A 167 -6.11 14.72 5.81
C ILE A 167 -6.03 14.47 4.31
N VAL A 168 -6.20 15.51 3.50
CA VAL A 168 -6.15 15.37 2.04
C VAL A 168 -4.76 14.97 1.54
N THR A 169 -3.69 15.54 2.13
CA THR A 169 -2.31 15.14 1.81
C THR A 169 -2.07 13.67 2.17
N THR A 170 -2.64 13.21 3.29
CA THR A 170 -2.56 11.79 3.68
C THR A 170 -3.30 10.92 2.66
N ALA A 171 -4.52 11.30 2.27
CA ALA A 171 -5.31 10.59 1.27
C ALA A 171 -4.60 10.52 -0.08
N PHE A 172 -3.95 11.61 -0.51
CA PHE A 172 -3.11 11.64 -1.71
C PHE A 172 -1.95 10.65 -1.61
N GLY A 173 -1.19 10.68 -0.52
CA GLY A 173 -0.07 9.75 -0.30
C GLY A 173 -0.52 8.29 -0.31
N LEU A 174 -1.63 7.96 0.37
CA LEU A 174 -2.22 6.61 0.37
C LEU A 174 -2.61 6.18 -1.05
N SER A 175 -3.22 7.06 -1.83
CA SER A 175 -3.65 6.79 -3.20
C SER A 175 -2.44 6.59 -4.11
N MET A 176 -1.41 7.43 -4.02
CA MET A 176 -0.18 7.29 -4.81
C MET A 176 0.55 5.97 -4.51
N TYR A 177 0.64 5.59 -3.23
CA TYR A 177 1.20 4.30 -2.87
C TYR A 177 0.36 3.14 -3.43
N SER A 178 -0.96 3.23 -3.36
CA SER A 178 -1.87 2.20 -3.88
C SER A 178 -1.76 2.04 -5.40
N LEU A 179 -1.63 3.14 -6.15
CA LEU A 179 -1.38 3.11 -7.60
C LEU A 179 -0.06 2.41 -7.93
N TRP A 180 1.01 2.78 -7.23
CA TRP A 180 2.31 2.13 -7.39
C TRP A 180 2.24 0.64 -7.06
N PHE A 181 1.57 0.26 -5.97
CA PHE A 181 1.37 -1.12 -5.57
C PHE A 181 0.61 -1.92 -6.62
N LEU A 182 -0.52 -1.40 -7.11
CA LEU A 182 -1.34 -2.06 -8.14
C LEU A 182 -0.57 -2.24 -9.45
N HIS A 183 0.17 -1.22 -9.89
CA HIS A 183 1.05 -1.33 -11.05
C HIS A 183 2.09 -2.45 -10.88
N ARG A 184 2.74 -2.52 -9.72
CA ARG A 184 3.70 -3.57 -9.40
C ARG A 184 3.08 -4.97 -9.42
N VAL A 185 1.83 -5.11 -8.93
CA VAL A 185 1.07 -6.37 -8.98
C VAL A 185 0.76 -6.77 -10.42
N ASP A 186 0.41 -5.82 -11.29
CA ASP A 186 0.14 -6.09 -12.70
C ASP A 186 1.39 -6.59 -13.43
N VAL A 187 2.51 -5.90 -13.29
CA VAL A 187 3.79 -6.33 -13.88
C VAL A 187 4.20 -7.72 -13.39
N GLU A 188 4.02 -8.02 -12.12
CA GLU A 188 4.34 -9.35 -11.59
C GLU A 188 3.42 -10.45 -12.15
N THR A 189 2.13 -10.13 -12.33
CA THR A 189 1.16 -11.06 -12.94
C THR A 189 1.52 -11.36 -14.39
N GLU A 190 1.87 -10.33 -15.16
CA GLU A 190 2.31 -10.50 -16.56
C GLU A 190 3.56 -11.39 -16.67
N ARG A 191 4.56 -11.15 -15.82
CA ARG A 191 5.76 -11.99 -15.76
C ARG A 191 5.44 -13.46 -15.47
N ARG A 192 4.53 -13.73 -14.51
CA ARG A 192 4.11 -15.09 -14.20
C ARG A 192 3.41 -15.76 -15.36
N ASN A 193 2.54 -15.03 -16.08
CA ASN A 193 1.85 -15.54 -17.24
C ASN A 193 2.82 -15.86 -18.38
N GLN A 194 3.81 -15.00 -18.64
CA GLN A 194 4.84 -15.24 -19.65
C GLN A 194 5.67 -16.49 -19.31
N THR A 195 6.09 -16.64 -18.06
CA THR A 195 6.86 -17.81 -17.61
C THR A 195 6.04 -19.09 -17.73
N ALA A 196 4.74 -19.07 -17.39
CA ALA A 196 3.85 -20.21 -17.55
C ALA A 196 3.69 -20.61 -19.03
N THR A 197 3.56 -19.63 -19.93
CA THR A 197 3.41 -19.85 -21.37
C THR A 197 4.69 -20.44 -21.99
N THR A 198 5.88 -19.95 -21.58
CA THR A 198 7.16 -20.51 -22.06
C THR A 198 7.34 -21.94 -21.58
N LEU A 199 7.05 -22.21 -20.31
CA LEU A 199 7.16 -23.56 -19.75
C LEU A 199 6.21 -24.55 -20.46
N ASP A 200 4.95 -24.15 -20.74
CA ASP A 200 3.99 -25.00 -21.47
C ASP A 200 4.47 -25.29 -22.90
N ARG A 201 5.09 -24.28 -23.56
CA ARG A 201 5.69 -24.46 -24.89
C ARG A 201 6.87 -25.44 -24.86
N ASP A 202 7.74 -25.32 -23.87
CA ASP A 202 8.93 -26.18 -23.73
C ASP A 202 8.53 -27.61 -23.38
N VAL A 203 7.51 -27.80 -22.53
CA VAL A 203 6.94 -29.13 -22.23
C VAL A 203 6.33 -29.76 -23.48
N LYS A 204 5.55 -29.01 -24.26
CA LYS A 204 4.99 -29.50 -25.53
C LYS A 204 6.06 -29.85 -26.56
N ALA A 205 7.09 -29.02 -26.67
CA ALA A 205 8.24 -29.30 -27.54
C ALA A 205 9.01 -30.56 -27.11
N SER A 206 9.20 -30.75 -25.80
CA SER A 206 9.84 -31.93 -25.23
C SER A 206 9.02 -33.21 -25.46
N LEU A 207 7.69 -33.13 -25.30
CA LEU A 207 6.78 -34.27 -25.58
C LEU A 207 6.71 -34.60 -27.08
N ALA A 208 6.84 -33.63 -27.95
CA ALA A 208 6.87 -33.86 -29.40
C ALA A 208 8.23 -34.43 -29.91
N SER A 209 9.32 -34.22 -29.16
CA SER A 209 10.67 -34.67 -29.52
C SER A 209 10.96 -36.20 -29.40
N PRO A 210 10.36 -36.97 -28.45
CA PRO A 210 10.69 -38.39 -28.30
C PRO A 210 10.25 -39.24 -29.50
N SER A 211 9.21 -38.85 -30.23
CA SER A 211 8.79 -39.51 -31.46
C SER A 211 9.89 -39.45 -32.55
N ARG A 212 10.56 -38.33 -32.67
CA ARG A 212 11.59 -38.14 -33.70
C ARG A 212 12.85 -38.95 -33.43
N LYS A 213 13.33 -38.97 -32.18
CA LYS A 213 14.45 -39.83 -31.79
C LYS A 213 14.16 -41.31 -31.90
N ARG A 214 12.92 -41.73 -31.60
CA ARG A 214 12.51 -43.14 -31.76
C ARG A 214 12.47 -43.56 -33.21
N ILE A 215 11.98 -42.72 -34.10
CA ILE A 215 11.96 -42.96 -35.54
C ILE A 215 13.37 -43.02 -36.12
N GLU A 216 14.28 -42.16 -35.68
CA GLU A 216 15.69 -42.20 -36.12
C GLU A 216 16.43 -43.45 -35.60
N ILE A 217 16.14 -43.90 -34.38
CA ILE A 217 16.71 -45.14 -33.83
C ILE A 217 16.16 -46.37 -34.53
N GLU A 218 14.86 -46.43 -34.82
CA GLU A 218 14.23 -47.51 -35.56
C GLU A 218 14.70 -47.56 -37.01
N ALA A 219 14.87 -46.41 -37.66
CA ALA A 219 15.42 -46.33 -39.01
C ALA A 219 16.91 -46.74 -39.05
N GLY A 220 17.69 -46.35 -38.02
CA GLY A 220 19.10 -46.79 -37.90
C GLY A 220 19.25 -48.29 -37.60
N LEU A 221 18.34 -48.89 -36.84
CA LEU A 221 18.29 -50.33 -36.59
C LEU A 221 17.87 -51.14 -37.82
N ALA A 222 16.91 -50.62 -38.60
CA ALA A 222 16.47 -51.25 -39.85
C ALA A 222 17.57 -51.24 -40.95
N ALA A 223 18.44 -50.22 -40.93
CA ALA A 223 19.56 -50.10 -41.85
C ALA A 223 20.76 -51.03 -41.50
N GLN A 224 20.77 -51.61 -40.31
CA GLN A 224 21.82 -52.52 -39.82
C GLN A 224 21.46 -54.00 -39.89
N GLN A 225 20.31 -54.38 -40.53
CA GLN A 225 20.10 -55.80 -40.76
C GLN A 225 21.13 -56.35 -41.72
N PRO A 226 21.95 -57.36 -41.30
CA PRO A 226 22.91 -57.96 -42.16
C PRO A 226 22.16 -58.65 -43.32
N ILE A 227 22.59 -58.31 -44.55
CA ILE A 227 22.18 -59.03 -45.75
C ILE A 227 22.64 -60.48 -45.58
N ASP A 228 21.70 -61.37 -45.45
CA ASP A 228 21.94 -62.80 -45.30
C ASP A 228 22.57 -63.33 -46.63
N PRO A 229 23.84 -63.78 -46.62
CA PRO A 229 24.57 -64.19 -47.84
C PRO A 229 24.22 -65.61 -48.32
N THR A 230 23.12 -66.22 -47.95
CA THR A 230 22.78 -67.61 -48.26
C THR A 230 21.65 -67.79 -49.25
N ILE A 231 21.66 -67.06 -50.38
CA ILE A 231 20.89 -67.49 -51.55
C ILE A 231 21.77 -67.28 -52.82
N ASP A 232 22.75 -68.13 -52.97
CA ASP A 232 23.26 -68.43 -54.28
C ASP A 232 23.98 -69.80 -54.28
N LYS A 233 23.15 -70.92 -54.39
CA LYS A 233 23.58 -72.21 -54.85
C LYS A 233 22.37 -72.98 -55.35
N THR A 234 22.06 -72.89 -56.63
CA THR A 234 21.80 -73.92 -57.62
C THR A 234 21.30 -73.31 -58.91
#